data_1efbde63849349a070b1ce8ea90a0184
#
_entry.id   1efbde63849349a070b1ce8ea90a0184
#
_cell.length_a   1.000
_cell.length_b   1.000
_cell.length_c   1.000
_cell.angle_alpha   90.00
_cell.angle_beta   90.00
_cell.angle_gamma   90.00
#
_symmetry.space_group_name_H-M   'P 1'
#
loop_
_entity.id
_entity.type
_entity.pdbx_description
1 polymer ?
#
loop_
_entity_poly.entity_id
_entity_poly.type
_entity_poly.pdbx_seq_one_letter_code
_entity_poly.pdbx_strand_id
1 'polypeptide(L)'
;QLDYLEDELAAFIHFGPNTFYDQEWGSGQEDPKCFNPTKLDAREWVRVLKETGFKKLILVVKHHDGFVLYPTAHTDYSVKASPWRDGKGDLLLEVSKAATEFDMDMGVYLSPWDAHSPLYHVDREADYNAYYLAQLKEILSNSAYGNAGKFSEVWMDGARGEGAQKVNYEFETWFETIRDLQ
;
A
#
# COMPACT_ATOMS: atom_id res chain seq x y z
N GLN A 1 -3.41 21.80 -3.81
CA GLN A 1 -1.99 22.17 -3.54
C GLN A 1 -1.84 22.93 -2.22
N LEU A 2 -2.75 23.86 -1.89
CA LEU A 2 -2.69 24.57 -0.61
C LEU A 2 -2.96 23.62 0.56
N ASP A 3 -3.97 22.75 0.44
CA ASP A 3 -4.33 21.77 1.45
C ASP A 3 -3.15 20.81 1.78
N TYR A 4 -2.35 20.45 0.76
CA TYR A 4 -1.14 19.64 0.96
C TYR A 4 -0.10 20.33 1.85
N LEU A 5 0.02 21.66 1.74
CA LEU A 5 0.95 22.44 2.57
C LEU A 5 0.48 22.57 4.02
N GLU A 6 -0.81 22.37 4.29
CA GLU A 6 -1.37 22.38 5.64
C GLU A 6 -1.13 21.04 6.37
N ASP A 7 -0.79 19.97 5.62
CA ASP A 7 -0.43 18.65 6.15
C ASP A 7 1.05 18.58 6.57
N GLU A 8 1.51 19.52 7.39
CA GLU A 8 2.93 19.66 7.77
C GLU A 8 3.52 18.39 8.40
N LEU A 9 2.69 17.56 9.02
CA LEU A 9 3.14 16.37 9.74
C LEU A 9 2.38 15.15 9.26
N ALA A 10 3.03 14.34 8.42
CA ALA A 10 2.54 13.06 7.91
C ALA A 10 3.32 11.89 8.50
N ALA A 11 2.64 10.78 8.77
CA ALA A 11 3.24 9.55 9.27
C ALA A 11 3.15 8.44 8.21
N PHE A 12 4.26 7.73 7.97
CA PHE A 12 4.22 6.47 7.23
C PHE A 12 4.00 5.29 8.18
N ILE A 13 3.18 4.34 7.76
CA ILE A 13 2.98 3.07 8.45
C ILE A 13 3.55 1.96 7.56
N HIS A 14 4.73 1.43 7.93
CA HIS A 14 5.34 0.25 7.34
C HIS A 14 5.08 -0.94 8.26
N PHE A 15 4.20 -1.85 7.84
CA PHE A 15 3.88 -3.04 8.63
C PHE A 15 3.51 -4.18 7.69
N GLY A 16 4.51 -4.97 7.32
CA GLY A 16 4.40 -6.07 6.36
C GLY A 16 5.27 -7.26 6.75
N PRO A 17 5.51 -8.23 5.87
CA PRO A 17 6.40 -9.37 6.11
C PRO A 17 7.77 -8.96 6.65
N ASN A 18 8.33 -7.84 6.18
CA ASN A 18 9.63 -7.33 6.59
C ASN A 18 9.74 -7.09 8.10
N THR A 19 8.64 -6.67 8.74
CA THR A 19 8.55 -6.52 10.20
C THR A 19 8.82 -7.84 10.94
N PHE A 20 8.39 -8.97 10.36
CA PHE A 20 8.53 -10.30 10.98
C PHE A 20 9.85 -10.98 10.63
N TYR A 21 10.53 -10.52 9.59
CA TYR A 21 11.86 -11.01 9.19
C TYR A 21 12.99 -10.09 9.65
N ASP A 22 12.70 -8.99 10.37
CA ASP A 22 13.68 -8.01 10.85
C ASP A 22 14.58 -7.49 9.72
N GLN A 23 13.96 -7.05 8.64
CA GLN A 23 14.67 -6.52 7.46
C GLN A 23 13.95 -5.31 6.89
N GLU A 24 14.72 -4.41 6.26
CA GLU A 24 14.19 -3.20 5.63
C GLU A 24 13.48 -3.52 4.31
N TRP A 25 14.11 -4.35 3.48
CA TRP A 25 13.58 -4.76 2.18
C TRP A 25 13.47 -6.28 2.11
N GLY A 26 12.31 -6.77 1.69
CA GLY A 26 12.09 -8.17 1.40
C GLY A 26 12.55 -8.56 0.01
N SER A 27 12.75 -9.86 -0.17
CA SER A 27 13.18 -10.47 -1.43
C SER A 27 12.02 -10.77 -2.39
N GLY A 28 10.78 -10.72 -1.88
CA GLY A 28 9.60 -11.20 -2.59
C GLY A 28 9.39 -12.72 -2.53
N GLN A 29 10.16 -13.41 -1.68
CA GLN A 29 10.06 -14.86 -1.48
C GLN A 29 9.73 -15.24 -0.03
N GLU A 30 9.43 -14.26 0.79
CA GLU A 30 9.02 -14.46 2.17
C GLU A 30 7.72 -15.28 2.22
N ASP A 31 7.65 -16.26 3.15
CA ASP A 31 6.42 -17.04 3.31
C ASP A 31 5.28 -16.12 3.82
N PRO A 32 4.17 -15.97 3.10
CA PRO A 32 3.01 -15.19 3.54
C PRO A 32 2.51 -15.55 4.94
N LYS A 33 2.77 -16.77 5.39
CA LYS A 33 2.37 -17.24 6.71
C LYS A 33 3.08 -16.52 7.87
N CYS A 34 4.19 -15.82 7.59
CA CYS A 34 4.86 -14.98 8.60
C CYS A 34 3.99 -13.80 9.04
N PHE A 35 3.14 -13.29 8.13
CA PHE A 35 2.24 -12.19 8.44
C PHE A 35 1.04 -12.67 9.26
N ASN A 36 1.22 -12.73 10.57
CA ASN A 36 0.16 -13.14 11.50
C ASN A 36 0.17 -12.27 12.78
N PRO A 37 -0.13 -10.98 12.68
CA PRO A 37 -0.16 -10.10 13.83
C PRO A 37 -1.31 -10.45 14.77
N THR A 38 -0.98 -10.75 16.04
CA THR A 38 -1.97 -11.16 17.06
C THR A 38 -2.55 -10.00 17.85
N LYS A 39 -1.92 -8.82 17.79
CA LYS A 39 -2.29 -7.63 18.58
C LYS A 39 -2.38 -6.37 17.73
N LEU A 40 -2.65 -6.53 16.42
CA LEU A 40 -2.82 -5.40 15.53
C LEU A 40 -4.12 -4.65 15.91
N ASP A 41 -3.97 -3.34 16.14
CA ASP A 41 -5.06 -2.42 16.39
C ASP A 41 -4.86 -1.16 15.54
N ALA A 42 -5.42 -1.18 14.33
CA ALA A 42 -5.33 -0.06 13.39
C ALA A 42 -6.03 1.20 13.92
N ARG A 43 -7.08 1.02 14.72
CA ARG A 43 -7.80 2.14 15.34
C ARG A 43 -6.90 2.88 16.34
N GLU A 44 -6.17 2.13 17.15
CA GLU A 44 -5.23 2.69 18.12
C GLU A 44 -4.08 3.45 17.42
N TRP A 45 -3.57 2.93 16.30
CA TRP A 45 -2.53 3.63 15.53
C TRP A 45 -3.00 5.01 15.08
N VAL A 46 -4.18 5.08 14.45
CA VAL A 46 -4.72 6.34 13.94
C VAL A 46 -5.07 7.30 15.07
N ARG A 47 -5.65 6.79 16.18
CA ARG A 47 -5.95 7.58 17.36
C ARG A 47 -4.70 8.28 17.91
N VAL A 48 -3.62 7.52 18.11
CA VAL A 48 -2.35 8.07 18.64
C VAL A 48 -1.78 9.11 17.70
N LEU A 49 -1.77 8.86 16.38
CA LEU A 49 -1.29 9.84 15.40
C LEU A 49 -2.13 11.14 15.47
N LYS A 50 -3.45 11.04 15.51
CA LYS A 50 -4.34 12.21 15.61
C LYS A 50 -4.10 13.00 16.89
N GLU A 51 -4.02 12.33 18.03
CA GLU A 51 -3.81 12.97 19.34
C GLU A 51 -2.42 13.62 19.48
N THR A 52 -1.43 13.11 18.73
CA THR A 52 -0.06 13.69 18.72
C THR A 52 0.14 14.76 17.66
N GLY A 53 -0.91 15.12 16.92
CA GLY A 53 -0.92 16.27 16.01
C GLY A 53 -0.58 15.97 14.57
N PHE A 54 -0.44 14.68 14.19
CA PHE A 54 -0.33 14.31 12.78
C PHE A 54 -1.60 14.69 12.03
N LYS A 55 -1.43 15.16 10.80
CA LYS A 55 -2.53 15.56 9.92
C LYS A 55 -2.90 14.47 8.92
N LYS A 56 -1.90 13.69 8.51
CA LYS A 56 -2.00 12.66 7.50
C LYS A 56 -1.29 11.38 7.94
N LEU A 57 -1.83 10.25 7.56
CA LEU A 57 -1.11 8.98 7.55
C LEU A 57 -0.99 8.43 6.14
N ILE A 58 0.11 7.75 5.84
CA ILE A 58 0.33 7.04 4.58
C ILE A 58 0.55 5.57 4.91
N LEU A 59 -0.39 4.71 4.50
CA LEU A 59 -0.26 3.27 4.68
C LEU A 59 0.50 2.65 3.51
N VAL A 60 1.56 1.92 3.78
CA VAL A 60 2.25 1.09 2.80
C VAL A 60 1.44 -0.18 2.59
N VAL A 61 0.68 -0.25 1.50
CA VAL A 61 -0.19 -1.40 1.20
C VAL A 61 0.50 -2.48 0.37
N LYS A 62 1.57 -2.13 -0.34
CA LYS A 62 2.50 -3.03 -1.00
C LYS A 62 3.89 -2.38 -0.99
N HIS A 63 4.85 -3.00 -0.32
CA HIS A 63 6.25 -2.61 -0.37
C HIS A 63 6.97 -3.28 -1.55
N HIS A 64 8.28 -3.11 -1.67
CA HIS A 64 9.11 -3.66 -2.76
C HIS A 64 9.12 -5.18 -2.86
N ASP A 65 8.84 -5.89 -1.75
CA ASP A 65 8.68 -7.34 -1.74
C ASP A 65 7.46 -7.84 -2.52
N GLY A 66 6.49 -6.97 -2.78
CA GLY A 66 5.27 -7.29 -3.53
C GLY A 66 4.12 -7.85 -2.68
N PHE A 67 4.31 -8.03 -1.36
CA PHE A 67 3.23 -8.52 -0.49
C PHE A 67 2.15 -7.45 -0.29
N VAL A 68 0.90 -7.83 -0.54
CA VAL A 68 -0.25 -6.92 -0.52
C VAL A 68 -1.04 -7.05 0.77
N LEU A 69 -1.28 -5.93 1.47
CA LEU A 69 -1.93 -5.87 2.78
C LEU A 69 -3.47 -5.79 2.74
N TYR A 70 -4.06 -5.97 1.58
CA TYR A 70 -5.52 -6.08 1.38
C TYR A 70 -5.84 -7.27 0.45
N PRO A 71 -7.07 -7.78 0.41
CA PRO A 71 -7.43 -8.98 -0.34
C PRO A 71 -7.57 -8.72 -1.84
N THR A 72 -6.48 -8.31 -2.49
CA THR A 72 -6.42 -7.99 -3.92
C THR A 72 -6.85 -9.17 -4.81
N ALA A 73 -7.42 -8.85 -5.98
CA ALA A 73 -7.73 -9.84 -7.02
C ALA A 73 -6.54 -10.12 -7.96
N HIS A 74 -5.45 -9.35 -7.85
CA HIS A 74 -4.38 -9.32 -8.86
C HIS A 74 -3.15 -10.17 -8.52
N THR A 75 -3.01 -10.61 -7.28
CA THR A 75 -1.95 -11.54 -6.85
C THR A 75 -2.40 -12.39 -5.67
N ASP A 76 -1.85 -13.60 -5.57
CA ASP A 76 -2.04 -14.45 -4.41
C ASP A 76 -1.04 -14.12 -3.28
N TYR A 77 0.03 -13.35 -3.58
CA TYR A 77 1.01 -12.90 -2.59
C TYR A 77 0.46 -11.73 -1.77
N SER A 78 -0.44 -12.05 -0.85
CA SER A 78 -1.19 -11.08 -0.08
C SER A 78 -1.68 -11.64 1.25
N VAL A 79 -2.35 -10.82 2.04
CA VAL A 79 -2.99 -11.23 3.30
C VAL A 79 -3.93 -12.42 3.16
N LYS A 80 -4.45 -12.70 1.96
CA LYS A 80 -5.26 -13.91 1.70
C LYS A 80 -4.48 -15.21 1.90
N ALA A 81 -3.18 -15.20 1.65
CA ALA A 81 -2.31 -16.35 1.83
C ALA A 81 -1.75 -16.46 3.27
N SER A 82 -2.01 -15.48 4.11
CA SER A 82 -1.57 -15.46 5.51
C SER A 82 -2.62 -16.10 6.44
N PRO A 83 -2.22 -16.60 7.62
CA PRO A 83 -3.17 -17.06 8.63
C PRO A 83 -3.87 -15.92 9.38
N TRP A 84 -3.43 -14.67 9.17
CA TRP A 84 -4.03 -13.52 9.82
C TRP A 84 -5.51 -13.40 9.50
N ARG A 85 -6.35 -13.37 10.56
CA ARG A 85 -7.81 -13.36 10.46
C ARG A 85 -8.37 -14.48 9.55
N ASP A 86 -7.74 -15.66 9.59
CA ASP A 86 -8.10 -16.83 8.75
C ASP A 86 -8.07 -16.52 7.24
N GLY A 87 -7.09 -15.72 6.79
CA GLY A 87 -6.97 -15.29 5.38
C GLY A 87 -7.98 -14.23 4.93
N LYS A 88 -8.73 -13.65 5.87
CA LYS A 88 -9.77 -12.62 5.61
C LYS A 88 -9.37 -11.23 6.08
N GLY A 89 -8.10 -11.06 6.45
CA GLY A 89 -7.58 -9.76 6.88
C GLY A 89 -7.58 -8.74 5.74
N ASP A 90 -7.85 -7.48 6.09
CA ASP A 90 -7.77 -6.33 5.20
C ASP A 90 -7.26 -5.14 6.01
N LEU A 91 -5.94 -4.94 6.00
CA LEU A 91 -5.33 -3.86 6.79
C LEU A 91 -5.68 -2.50 6.21
N LEU A 92 -5.81 -2.40 4.88
CA LEU A 92 -6.21 -1.15 4.24
C LEU A 92 -7.61 -0.73 4.69
N LEU A 93 -8.56 -1.66 4.77
CA LEU A 93 -9.90 -1.39 5.27
C LEU A 93 -9.91 -1.01 6.76
N GLU A 94 -9.13 -1.71 7.59
CA GLU A 94 -9.07 -1.43 9.03
C GLU A 94 -8.51 -0.01 9.29
N VAL A 95 -7.45 0.38 8.59
CA VAL A 95 -6.87 1.73 8.69
C VAL A 95 -7.80 2.78 8.10
N SER A 96 -8.46 2.49 6.96
CA SER A 96 -9.42 3.41 6.34
C SER A 96 -10.61 3.75 7.25
N LYS A 97 -11.17 2.73 7.91
CA LYS A 97 -12.24 2.93 8.91
C LYS A 97 -11.79 3.82 10.07
N ALA A 98 -10.58 3.60 10.57
CA ALA A 98 -10.01 4.42 11.63
C ALA A 98 -9.73 5.86 11.15
N ALA A 99 -9.19 6.04 9.94
CA ALA A 99 -8.98 7.36 9.35
C ALA A 99 -10.28 8.14 9.23
N THR A 100 -11.37 7.48 8.81
CA THR A 100 -12.71 8.10 8.75
C THR A 100 -13.25 8.43 10.15
N GLU A 101 -13.10 7.54 11.12
CA GLU A 101 -13.56 7.76 12.50
C GLU A 101 -12.89 8.98 13.15
N PHE A 102 -11.59 9.13 12.94
CA PHE A 102 -10.81 10.22 13.54
C PHE A 102 -10.65 11.44 12.63
N ASP A 103 -11.29 11.43 11.46
CA ASP A 103 -11.16 12.48 10.45
C ASP A 103 -9.68 12.83 10.20
N MET A 104 -8.91 11.83 9.79
CA MET A 104 -7.49 11.93 9.48
C MET A 104 -7.27 11.73 7.98
N ASP A 105 -6.54 12.64 7.35
CA ASP A 105 -6.18 12.49 5.95
C ASP A 105 -5.36 11.21 5.73
N MET A 106 -5.67 10.51 4.66
CA MET A 106 -5.05 9.24 4.35
C MET A 106 -4.42 9.25 2.97
N GLY A 107 -3.15 8.89 2.93
CA GLY A 107 -2.44 8.51 1.72
C GLY A 107 -2.27 7.00 1.62
N VAL A 108 -1.99 6.53 0.42
CA VAL A 108 -1.65 5.13 0.14
C VAL A 108 -0.33 5.04 -0.59
N TYR A 109 0.55 4.15 -0.13
CA TYR A 109 1.80 3.82 -0.79
C TYR A 109 1.66 2.47 -1.47
N LEU A 110 1.88 2.44 -2.79
CA LEU A 110 1.92 1.24 -3.61
C LEU A 110 3.24 1.24 -4.39
N SER A 111 4.17 0.34 -4.03
CA SER A 111 5.47 0.27 -4.70
C SER A 111 5.32 -0.07 -6.19
N PRO A 112 5.92 0.72 -7.09
CA PRO A 112 6.08 0.34 -8.50
C PRO A 112 7.07 -0.80 -8.70
N TRP A 113 8.07 -0.96 -7.83
CA TRP A 113 8.94 -2.11 -7.84
C TRP A 113 8.26 -3.29 -7.12
N ASP A 114 8.33 -4.47 -7.71
CA ASP A 114 7.71 -5.69 -7.20
C ASP A 114 8.66 -6.87 -7.40
N ALA A 115 9.37 -7.23 -6.34
CA ALA A 115 10.35 -8.31 -6.38
C ALA A 115 9.71 -9.70 -6.50
N HIS A 116 8.43 -9.84 -6.13
CA HIS A 116 7.70 -11.11 -6.20
C HIS A 116 7.12 -11.36 -7.59
N SER A 117 6.62 -10.32 -8.25
CA SER A 117 5.85 -10.48 -9.48
C SER A 117 6.70 -10.97 -10.65
N PRO A 118 6.39 -12.12 -11.29
CA PRO A 118 7.08 -12.56 -12.49
C PRO A 118 6.82 -11.66 -13.69
N LEU A 119 5.88 -10.71 -13.58
CA LEU A 119 5.64 -9.70 -14.60
C LEU A 119 6.65 -8.56 -14.53
N TYR A 120 7.33 -8.38 -13.39
CA TYR A 120 8.34 -7.33 -13.23
C TYR A 120 9.62 -7.69 -13.99
N HIS A 121 9.57 -7.58 -15.32
CA HIS A 121 10.63 -7.94 -16.23
C HIS A 121 10.64 -7.02 -17.46
N VAL A 122 11.82 -6.71 -17.99
CA VAL A 122 11.97 -5.80 -19.16
C VAL A 122 11.23 -6.29 -20.40
N ASP A 123 11.09 -7.59 -20.58
CA ASP A 123 10.37 -8.18 -21.71
C ASP A 123 8.85 -8.24 -21.49
N ARG A 124 8.38 -7.79 -20.32
CA ARG A 124 6.97 -7.85 -19.91
C ARG A 124 6.46 -6.51 -19.38
N GLU A 125 7.05 -5.42 -19.81
CA GLU A 125 6.71 -4.07 -19.32
C GLU A 125 5.22 -3.75 -19.46
N ALA A 126 4.62 -4.05 -20.61
CA ALA A 126 3.19 -3.79 -20.83
C ALA A 126 2.29 -4.60 -19.88
N ASP A 127 2.62 -5.88 -19.65
CA ASP A 127 1.88 -6.73 -18.72
C ASP A 127 2.01 -6.21 -17.29
N TYR A 128 3.23 -5.79 -16.89
CA TYR A 128 3.48 -5.26 -15.56
C TYR A 128 2.77 -3.93 -15.34
N ASN A 129 2.84 -3.02 -16.30
CA ASN A 129 2.15 -1.73 -16.21
C ASN A 129 0.63 -1.90 -16.11
N ALA A 130 0.05 -2.85 -16.87
CA ALA A 130 -1.36 -3.19 -16.76
C ALA A 130 -1.72 -3.79 -15.38
N TYR A 131 -0.88 -4.66 -14.83
CA TYR A 131 -1.04 -5.23 -13.50
C TYR A 131 -1.00 -4.15 -12.41
N TYR A 132 0.00 -3.26 -12.45
CA TYR A 132 0.10 -2.17 -11.49
C TYR A 132 -1.09 -1.20 -11.57
N LEU A 133 -1.49 -0.84 -12.79
CA LEU A 133 -2.67 0.01 -13.02
C LEU A 133 -3.95 -0.63 -12.48
N ALA A 134 -4.09 -1.96 -12.61
CA ALA A 134 -5.23 -2.68 -12.08
C ALA A 134 -5.28 -2.60 -10.55
N GLN A 135 -4.14 -2.74 -9.86
CA GLN A 135 -4.04 -2.55 -8.41
C GLN A 135 -4.38 -1.10 -8.00
N LEU A 136 -3.88 -0.09 -8.71
CA LEU A 136 -4.25 1.31 -8.47
C LEU A 136 -5.77 1.51 -8.57
N LYS A 137 -6.39 1.03 -9.63
CA LYS A 137 -7.84 1.12 -9.83
C LYS A 137 -8.62 0.40 -8.74
N GLU A 138 -8.19 -0.80 -8.35
CA GLU A 138 -8.82 -1.59 -7.28
C GLU A 138 -8.85 -0.82 -5.95
N ILE A 139 -7.76 -0.15 -5.60
CA ILE A 139 -7.67 0.65 -4.39
C ILE A 139 -8.50 1.93 -4.49
N LEU A 140 -8.27 2.72 -5.56
CA LEU A 140 -8.76 4.09 -5.66
C LEU A 140 -10.25 4.19 -6.02
N SER A 141 -10.83 3.16 -6.64
CA SER A 141 -12.27 3.10 -6.94
C SER A 141 -13.12 2.49 -5.82
N ASN A 142 -12.50 1.94 -4.78
CA ASN A 142 -13.23 1.32 -3.68
C ASN A 142 -13.59 2.37 -2.61
N SER A 143 -14.86 2.75 -2.54
CA SER A 143 -15.37 3.75 -1.59
C SER A 143 -15.24 3.36 -0.10
N ALA A 144 -14.84 2.13 0.22
CA ALA A 144 -14.56 1.70 1.58
C ALA A 144 -13.12 2.02 2.02
N TYR A 145 -12.23 2.36 1.08
CA TYR A 145 -10.84 2.68 1.35
C TYR A 145 -10.59 4.18 1.43
N GLY A 146 -9.57 4.58 2.18
CA GLY A 146 -9.27 5.99 2.42
C GLY A 146 -10.13 6.62 3.52
N ASN A 147 -9.96 7.92 3.75
CA ASN A 147 -10.85 8.68 4.62
C ASN A 147 -12.16 8.96 3.87
N ALA A 148 -13.27 8.34 4.31
CA ALA A 148 -14.58 8.43 3.67
C ALA A 148 -14.55 8.19 2.14
N GLY A 149 -13.75 7.23 1.69
CA GLY A 149 -13.61 6.87 0.27
C GLY A 149 -12.60 7.73 -0.52
N LYS A 150 -11.78 8.51 0.17
CA LYS A 150 -10.81 9.42 -0.45
C LYS A 150 -9.39 9.22 0.07
N PHE A 151 -8.44 9.31 -0.86
CA PHE A 151 -7.02 9.43 -0.56
C PHE A 151 -6.53 10.82 -0.93
N SER A 152 -5.85 11.49 -0.01
CA SER A 152 -5.23 12.79 -0.26
C SER A 152 -3.89 12.68 -0.98
N GLU A 153 -3.30 11.47 -1.03
CA GLU A 153 -2.00 11.22 -1.62
C GLU A 153 -1.84 9.77 -2.09
N VAL A 154 -1.22 9.58 -3.25
CA VAL A 154 -0.73 8.28 -3.72
C VAL A 154 0.79 8.36 -3.82
N TRP A 155 1.49 7.55 -3.01
CA TRP A 155 2.93 7.53 -2.97
C TRP A 155 3.49 6.39 -3.81
N MET A 156 4.28 6.74 -4.82
CA MET A 156 4.99 5.81 -5.69
C MET A 156 6.49 5.94 -5.44
N ASP A 157 7.05 5.00 -4.68
CA ASP A 157 8.48 4.96 -4.44
C ASP A 157 9.22 4.48 -5.69
N GLY A 158 10.17 5.26 -6.13
CA GLY A 158 10.97 4.95 -7.31
C GLY A 158 12.17 4.04 -7.06
N ALA A 159 12.36 3.60 -5.80
CA ALA A 159 13.49 2.74 -5.44
C ALA A 159 13.44 1.40 -6.18
N ARG A 160 14.62 0.90 -6.52
CA ARG A 160 14.85 -0.41 -7.10
C ARG A 160 16.05 -1.03 -6.43
N GLY A 161 15.96 -2.30 -6.06
CA GLY A 161 17.08 -3.05 -5.50
C GLY A 161 18.24 -3.18 -6.48
N GLU A 162 19.43 -3.42 -5.96
CA GLU A 162 20.59 -3.73 -6.77
C GLU A 162 20.31 -4.98 -7.63
N GLY A 163 20.60 -4.90 -8.92
CA GLY A 163 20.33 -5.98 -9.87
C GLY A 163 18.88 -6.11 -10.34
N ALA A 164 17.95 -5.29 -9.82
CA ALA A 164 16.57 -5.29 -10.29
C ALA A 164 16.45 -4.89 -11.77
N GLN A 165 15.49 -5.50 -12.46
CA GLN A 165 15.17 -5.18 -13.86
C GLN A 165 14.77 -3.70 -13.99
N LYS A 166 15.18 -3.06 -15.08
CA LYS A 166 14.82 -1.66 -15.38
C LYS A 166 13.53 -1.59 -16.18
N VAL A 167 12.42 -1.99 -15.60
CA VAL A 167 11.09 -1.86 -16.19
C VAL A 167 10.74 -0.39 -16.37
N ASN A 168 10.27 0.00 -17.55
CA ASN A 168 9.78 1.35 -17.81
C ASN A 168 8.34 1.49 -17.31
N TYR A 169 8.10 2.50 -16.49
CA TYR A 169 6.80 2.75 -15.89
C TYR A 169 5.97 3.72 -16.71
N GLU A 170 4.70 3.42 -16.88
CA GLU A 170 3.72 4.28 -17.57
C GLU A 170 3.14 5.34 -16.62
N PHE A 171 4.01 6.17 -16.03
CA PHE A 171 3.62 7.19 -15.04
C PHE A 171 2.51 8.11 -15.53
N GLU A 172 2.50 8.48 -16.80
CA GLU A 172 1.48 9.37 -17.37
C GLU A 172 0.09 8.76 -17.19
N THR A 173 -0.09 7.52 -17.63
CA THR A 173 -1.35 6.76 -17.50
C THR A 173 -1.74 6.58 -16.03
N TRP A 174 -0.76 6.33 -15.16
CA TRP A 174 -1.02 6.16 -13.73
C TRP A 174 -1.47 7.46 -13.07
N PHE A 175 -0.80 8.57 -13.36
CA PHE A 175 -1.18 9.89 -12.82
C PHE A 175 -2.55 10.35 -13.31
N GLU A 176 -2.89 10.13 -14.58
CA GLU A 176 -4.22 10.40 -15.11
C GLU A 176 -5.28 9.60 -14.36
N THR A 177 -5.06 8.29 -14.22
CA THR A 177 -5.98 7.41 -13.47
C THR A 177 -6.17 7.86 -12.01
N ILE A 178 -5.09 8.26 -11.33
CA ILE A 178 -5.17 8.74 -9.94
C ILE A 178 -6.03 10.00 -9.88
N ARG A 179 -5.82 10.98 -10.76
CA ARG A 179 -6.57 12.24 -10.79
C ARG A 179 -8.05 12.05 -11.15
N ASP A 180 -8.35 11.04 -11.94
CA ASP A 180 -9.73 10.74 -12.35
C ASP A 180 -10.54 10.08 -11.22
N LEU A 181 -9.85 9.35 -10.31
CA LEU A 181 -10.48 8.56 -9.26
C LEU A 181 -10.47 9.27 -7.89
N GLN A 182 -9.61 10.24 -7.69
CA GLN A 182 -9.41 10.98 -6.43
C GLN A 182 -9.42 12.50 -6.63
#